data_cd180a799f68c54388e5495401d53768
#
_entry.id   cd180a799f68c54388e5495401d53768
#
_cell.length_a   1.000
_cell.length_b   1.000
_cell.length_c   1.000
_cell.angle_alpha   90.00
_cell.angle_beta   90.00
_cell.angle_gamma   90.00
#
_symmetry.space_group_name_H-M   'P 1'
#
loop_
_entity.id
_entity.type
_entity.pdbx_description
1 polymer ?
#
loop_
_entity_poly.entity_id
_entity_poly.type
_entity_poly.pdbx_seq_one_letter_code
_entity_poly.pdbx_strand_id
1 'polypeptide(L)'
;MEIFVQKLCGWMKDKVTEANAKGVVFGLSGGLDSAVVAALSIRVFPQNTLAIIIPCQSLEADINDALGFINKLDIPYKTIDVSKIYDSFIHLLDDKEKEGSLKLAGANIKPRLRMTTLYYFANKLNYLVVGTGNKSELMIGYFTKYGDGGADILPLGNLLKSQVRELAKHLGIPKKIIEKPPSAGLWEGQTDEKEIGISYEQLDKYLRTGKLNNEIIEKKIQSKITKSAHKRVTPEKPPF
;
A
#
# COMPACT_ATOMS: atom_id res chain seq x y z
N MET A 1 15.13 13.82 -11.24
CA MET A 1 14.33 12.65 -10.88
C MET A 1 15.14 11.36 -11.07
N GLU A 2 15.83 11.12 -12.18
CA GLU A 2 16.59 9.85 -12.41
C GLU A 2 17.61 9.52 -11.31
N ILE A 3 18.41 10.51 -10.85
CA ILE A 3 19.34 10.30 -9.72
C ILE A 3 18.61 9.82 -8.45
N PHE A 4 17.41 10.33 -8.20
CA PHE A 4 16.58 9.88 -7.08
C PHE A 4 16.12 8.44 -7.25
N VAL A 5 15.67 8.06 -8.46
CA VAL A 5 15.31 6.68 -8.79
C VAL A 5 16.48 5.73 -8.58
N GLN A 6 17.68 6.11 -9.04
CA GLN A 6 18.90 5.30 -8.84
C GLN A 6 19.23 5.10 -7.35
N LYS A 7 19.14 6.16 -6.53
CA LYS A 7 19.32 6.05 -5.08
C LYS A 7 18.29 5.11 -4.44
N LEU A 8 17.02 5.21 -4.84
CA LEU A 8 15.96 4.38 -4.32
C LEU A 8 16.13 2.91 -4.73
N CYS A 9 16.52 2.67 -5.97
CA CYS A 9 16.86 1.33 -6.47
C CYS A 9 18.09 0.75 -5.72
N GLY A 10 19.12 1.54 -5.51
CA GLY A 10 20.28 1.15 -4.70
C GLY A 10 19.88 0.75 -3.30
N TRP A 11 19.09 1.58 -2.61
CA TRP A 11 18.58 1.28 -1.28
C TRP A 11 17.76 -0.02 -1.24
N MET A 12 16.88 -0.26 -2.21
CA MET A 12 16.13 -1.53 -2.29
C MET A 12 17.06 -2.75 -2.43
N LYS A 13 18.09 -2.62 -3.27
CA LYS A 13 19.10 -3.68 -3.46
C LYS A 13 19.85 -3.97 -2.17
N ASP A 14 20.28 -2.92 -1.46
CA ASP A 14 21.00 -3.06 -0.19
C ASP A 14 20.13 -3.78 0.85
N LYS A 15 18.84 -3.40 0.99
CA LYS A 15 17.93 -4.04 1.95
C LYS A 15 17.71 -5.52 1.66
N VAL A 16 17.57 -5.92 0.41
CA VAL A 16 17.44 -7.32 0.02
C VAL A 16 18.74 -8.09 0.33
N THR A 17 19.89 -7.47 0.06
CA THR A 17 21.21 -8.05 0.35
C THR A 17 21.45 -8.19 1.87
N GLU A 18 21.16 -7.15 2.66
CA GLU A 18 21.28 -7.17 4.14
C GLU A 18 20.43 -8.28 4.77
N ALA A 19 19.25 -8.55 4.20
CA ALA A 19 18.35 -9.61 4.66
C ALA A 19 18.75 -11.01 4.15
N ASN A 20 19.81 -11.13 3.36
CA ASN A 20 20.17 -12.38 2.67
C ASN A 20 19.00 -12.97 1.87
N ALA A 21 18.15 -12.10 1.33
CA ALA A 21 17.03 -12.46 0.47
C ALA A 21 17.47 -12.51 -1.00
N LYS A 22 16.67 -13.18 -1.84
CA LYS A 22 16.98 -13.37 -3.26
C LYS A 22 16.30 -12.36 -4.16
N GLY A 23 15.22 -11.72 -3.70
CA GLY A 23 14.39 -10.83 -4.50
C GLY A 23 13.23 -10.25 -3.70
N VAL A 24 12.18 -9.85 -4.41
CA VAL A 24 11.04 -9.13 -3.82
C VAL A 24 9.68 -9.66 -4.31
N VAL A 25 8.69 -9.58 -3.43
CA VAL A 25 7.28 -9.84 -3.74
C VAL A 25 6.43 -8.68 -3.25
N PHE A 26 5.39 -8.33 -4.01
CA PHE A 26 4.46 -7.26 -3.64
C PHE A 26 3.05 -7.53 -4.18
N GLY A 27 2.07 -6.89 -3.54
CA GLY A 27 0.69 -6.88 -4.03
C GLY A 27 0.50 -5.81 -5.09
N LEU A 28 -0.10 -6.18 -6.22
CA LEU A 28 -0.47 -5.24 -7.28
C LEU A 28 -1.99 -5.06 -7.30
N SER A 29 -2.43 -3.86 -6.95
CA SER A 29 -3.86 -3.51 -6.80
C SER A 29 -4.47 -2.79 -8.00
N GLY A 30 -3.66 -2.43 -9.02
CA GLY A 30 -4.08 -1.54 -10.10
C GLY A 30 -4.09 -0.05 -9.70
N GLY A 31 -3.66 0.29 -8.49
CA GLY A 31 -3.48 1.66 -8.00
C GLY A 31 -2.08 2.21 -8.24
N LEU A 32 -1.96 3.54 -8.06
CA LEU A 32 -0.73 4.31 -8.32
C LEU A 32 0.49 3.77 -7.58
N ASP A 33 0.39 3.62 -6.25
CA ASP A 33 1.52 3.28 -5.39
C ASP A 33 2.06 1.89 -5.73
N SER A 34 1.16 0.91 -5.92
CA SER A 34 1.54 -0.45 -6.30
C SER A 34 2.18 -0.51 -7.70
N ALA A 35 1.74 0.34 -8.62
CA ALA A 35 2.36 0.46 -9.95
C ALA A 35 3.78 1.05 -9.88
N VAL A 36 4.01 2.05 -9.01
CA VAL A 36 5.36 2.60 -8.78
C VAL A 36 6.27 1.54 -8.16
N VAL A 37 5.80 0.82 -7.15
CA VAL A 37 6.55 -0.30 -6.54
C VAL A 37 6.90 -1.36 -7.57
N ALA A 38 5.97 -1.73 -8.45
CA ALA A 38 6.20 -2.69 -9.51
C ALA A 38 7.31 -2.23 -10.48
N ALA A 39 7.25 -0.97 -10.95
CA ALA A 39 8.24 -0.41 -11.86
C ALA A 39 9.65 -0.32 -11.23
N LEU A 40 9.74 0.00 -9.95
CA LEU A 40 11.01 0.00 -9.21
C LEU A 40 11.53 -1.42 -9.02
N SER A 41 10.68 -2.36 -8.62
CA SER A 41 11.06 -3.74 -8.33
C SER A 41 11.64 -4.46 -9.54
N ILE A 42 10.98 -4.38 -10.71
CA ILE A 42 11.48 -5.01 -11.93
C ILE A 42 12.78 -4.38 -12.41
N ARG A 43 12.97 -3.08 -12.18
CA ARG A 43 14.22 -2.37 -12.52
C ARG A 43 15.41 -2.85 -11.68
N VAL A 44 15.16 -3.20 -10.40
CA VAL A 44 16.21 -3.66 -9.47
C VAL A 44 16.45 -5.15 -9.58
N PHE A 45 15.38 -5.94 -9.67
CA PHE A 45 15.41 -7.40 -9.62
C PHE A 45 14.67 -8.03 -10.82
N PRO A 46 15.16 -7.87 -12.06
CA PRO A 46 14.43 -8.29 -13.27
C PRO A 46 14.10 -9.80 -13.30
N GLN A 47 14.91 -10.63 -12.65
CA GLN A 47 14.71 -12.09 -12.58
C GLN A 47 14.09 -12.56 -11.24
N ASN A 48 14.07 -11.70 -10.21
CA ASN A 48 13.68 -12.06 -8.86
C ASN A 48 12.60 -11.11 -8.31
N THR A 49 11.64 -10.76 -9.16
CA THR A 49 10.46 -9.99 -8.81
C THR A 49 9.21 -10.84 -9.02
N LEU A 50 8.32 -10.88 -8.03
CA LEU A 50 7.01 -11.51 -8.16
C LEU A 50 5.91 -10.51 -7.78
N ALA A 51 5.01 -10.21 -8.70
CA ALA A 51 3.78 -9.49 -8.41
C ALA A 51 2.65 -10.46 -8.07
N ILE A 52 1.82 -10.14 -7.09
CA ILE A 52 0.63 -10.94 -6.78
C ILE A 52 -0.60 -10.03 -6.83
N ILE A 53 -1.54 -10.38 -7.70
CA ILE A 53 -2.88 -9.81 -7.72
C ILE A 53 -3.72 -10.65 -6.77
N ILE A 54 -4.29 -10.03 -5.72
CA ILE A 54 -5.00 -10.74 -4.66
C ILE A 54 -6.42 -10.17 -4.56
N PRO A 55 -7.35 -10.60 -5.44
CA PRO A 55 -8.74 -10.21 -5.33
C PRO A 55 -9.33 -10.67 -3.99
N CYS A 56 -10.13 -9.81 -3.39
CA CYS A 56 -10.92 -10.09 -2.19
C CYS A 56 -12.20 -9.26 -2.28
N GLN A 57 -13.16 -9.73 -3.07
CA GLN A 57 -14.35 -8.98 -3.49
C GLN A 57 -13.94 -7.63 -4.15
N SER A 58 -12.87 -7.66 -4.95
CA SER A 58 -12.32 -6.48 -5.61
C SER A 58 -13.11 -6.13 -6.88
N LEU A 59 -13.08 -4.86 -7.28
CA LEU A 59 -13.67 -4.43 -8.54
C LEU A 59 -12.89 -5.03 -9.73
N GLU A 60 -13.60 -5.53 -10.72
CA GLU A 60 -13.01 -6.09 -11.94
C GLU A 60 -12.11 -5.07 -12.68
N ALA A 61 -12.52 -3.81 -12.67
CA ALA A 61 -11.73 -2.72 -13.27
C ALA A 61 -10.32 -2.59 -12.63
N ASP A 62 -10.20 -2.79 -11.32
CA ASP A 62 -8.91 -2.73 -10.62
C ASP A 62 -8.02 -3.91 -11.01
N ILE A 63 -8.61 -5.10 -11.13
CA ILE A 63 -7.92 -6.31 -11.57
C ILE A 63 -7.42 -6.14 -13.00
N ASN A 64 -8.26 -5.61 -13.89
CA ASN A 64 -7.92 -5.37 -15.28
C ASN A 64 -6.82 -4.29 -15.43
N ASP A 65 -6.85 -3.23 -14.61
CA ASP A 65 -5.78 -2.22 -14.57
C ASP A 65 -4.44 -2.84 -14.13
N ALA A 66 -4.47 -3.72 -13.11
CA ALA A 66 -3.29 -4.43 -12.65
C ALA A 66 -2.72 -5.37 -13.74
N LEU A 67 -3.57 -6.18 -14.38
CA LEU A 67 -3.17 -7.08 -15.45
C LEU A 67 -2.60 -6.34 -16.65
N GLY A 68 -3.26 -5.25 -17.08
CA GLY A 68 -2.78 -4.43 -18.19
C GLY A 68 -1.41 -3.81 -17.92
N PHE A 69 -1.15 -3.44 -16.66
CA PHE A 69 0.15 -2.86 -16.27
C PHE A 69 1.25 -3.92 -16.19
N ILE A 70 0.98 -5.09 -15.64
CA ILE A 70 1.92 -6.23 -15.58
C ILE A 70 2.37 -6.65 -16.96
N ASN A 71 1.42 -6.82 -17.89
CA ASN A 71 1.71 -7.22 -19.25
C ASN A 71 2.62 -6.20 -19.98
N LYS A 72 2.48 -4.91 -19.66
CA LYS A 72 3.35 -3.86 -20.20
C LYS A 72 4.79 -3.96 -19.70
N LEU A 73 5.01 -4.42 -18.48
CA LEU A 73 6.32 -4.48 -17.83
C LEU A 73 6.95 -5.88 -17.87
N ASP A 74 6.24 -6.88 -18.42
CA ASP A 74 6.68 -8.29 -18.47
C ASP A 74 7.10 -8.82 -17.09
N ILE A 75 6.32 -8.48 -16.04
CA ILE A 75 6.60 -8.91 -14.66
C ILE A 75 5.99 -10.28 -14.41
N PRO A 76 6.76 -11.26 -13.90
CA PRO A 76 6.19 -12.52 -13.40
C PRO A 76 5.12 -12.28 -12.34
N TYR A 77 3.95 -12.88 -12.51
CA TYR A 77 2.84 -12.67 -11.57
C TYR A 77 2.02 -13.93 -11.27
N LYS A 78 1.23 -13.82 -10.23
CA LYS A 78 0.16 -14.78 -9.87
C LYS A 78 -1.10 -14.03 -9.50
N THR A 79 -2.24 -14.65 -9.80
CA THR A 79 -3.55 -14.19 -9.29
C THR A 79 -4.05 -15.19 -8.26
N ILE A 80 -4.32 -14.73 -7.05
CA ILE A 80 -4.80 -15.54 -5.92
C ILE A 80 -6.06 -14.88 -5.36
N ASP A 81 -7.21 -15.39 -5.74
CA ASP A 81 -8.50 -14.89 -5.22
C ASP A 81 -8.77 -15.47 -3.83
N VAL A 82 -8.84 -14.58 -2.84
CA VAL A 82 -9.12 -14.93 -1.44
C VAL A 82 -10.55 -14.60 -1.00
N SER A 83 -11.44 -14.28 -1.94
CA SER A 83 -12.85 -13.89 -1.65
C SER A 83 -13.58 -14.98 -0.88
N LYS A 84 -13.48 -16.25 -1.29
CA LYS A 84 -14.12 -17.38 -0.59
C LYS A 84 -13.61 -17.57 0.84
N ILE A 85 -12.31 -17.35 1.06
CA ILE A 85 -11.70 -17.41 2.40
C ILE A 85 -12.23 -16.27 3.26
N TYR A 86 -12.31 -15.07 2.71
CA TYR A 86 -12.89 -13.91 3.38
C TYR A 86 -14.36 -14.18 3.78
N ASP A 87 -15.19 -14.64 2.85
CA ASP A 87 -16.61 -14.92 3.11
C ASP A 87 -16.79 -15.98 4.20
N SER A 88 -15.99 -17.07 4.14
CA SER A 88 -16.00 -18.12 5.16
C SER A 88 -15.57 -17.59 6.52
N PHE A 89 -14.57 -16.74 6.56
CA PHE A 89 -14.05 -16.16 7.80
C PHE A 89 -15.07 -15.21 8.45
N ILE A 90 -15.71 -14.33 7.65
CA ILE A 90 -16.78 -13.44 8.13
C ILE A 90 -17.97 -14.26 8.66
N HIS A 91 -18.33 -15.35 7.98
CA HIS A 91 -19.41 -16.24 8.44
C HIS A 91 -19.09 -16.88 9.81
N LEU A 92 -17.85 -17.31 10.02
CA LEU A 92 -17.42 -17.86 11.32
C LEU A 92 -17.44 -16.84 12.47
N LEU A 93 -17.27 -15.56 12.17
CA LEU A 93 -17.33 -14.48 13.17
C LEU A 93 -18.79 -14.10 13.52
N ASP A 94 -19.79 -14.69 12.85
CA ASP A 94 -21.23 -14.38 12.97
C ASP A 94 -21.53 -12.87 12.89
N ASP A 95 -20.77 -12.17 12.05
CA ASP A 95 -20.85 -10.71 11.90
C ASP A 95 -22.04 -10.35 11.01
N LYS A 96 -23.21 -10.16 11.63
CA LYS A 96 -24.47 -9.81 10.94
C LYS A 96 -24.60 -8.29 10.72
N GLU A 97 -23.83 -7.49 11.41
CA GLU A 97 -23.91 -6.03 11.31
C GLU A 97 -23.00 -5.53 10.16
N LYS A 98 -23.61 -4.79 9.23
CA LYS A 98 -22.94 -4.27 8.02
C LYS A 98 -22.64 -2.78 8.09
N GLU A 99 -22.79 -2.14 9.24
CA GLU A 99 -22.67 -0.68 9.40
C GLU A 99 -21.65 -0.28 10.46
N GLY A 100 -21.16 0.95 10.37
CA GLY A 100 -20.30 1.57 11.37
C GLY A 100 -18.94 0.89 11.57
N SER A 101 -18.55 0.70 12.83
CA SER A 101 -17.27 0.11 13.22
C SER A 101 -17.11 -1.35 12.80
N LEU A 102 -18.20 -2.10 12.71
CA LEU A 102 -18.22 -3.50 12.30
C LEU A 102 -17.93 -3.63 10.80
N LYS A 103 -18.45 -2.71 9.97
CA LYS A 103 -18.09 -2.66 8.55
C LYS A 103 -16.57 -2.47 8.37
N LEU A 104 -15.94 -1.60 9.16
CA LEU A 104 -14.49 -1.38 9.10
C LEU A 104 -13.72 -2.59 9.64
N ALA A 105 -14.20 -3.25 10.69
CA ALA A 105 -13.57 -4.46 11.24
C ALA A 105 -13.51 -5.58 10.20
N GLY A 106 -14.64 -5.88 9.57
CA GLY A 106 -14.72 -6.85 8.48
C GLY A 106 -13.84 -6.45 7.28
N ALA A 107 -13.92 -5.19 6.84
CA ALA A 107 -13.10 -4.69 5.75
C ALA A 107 -11.58 -4.85 6.00
N ASN A 108 -11.13 -4.65 7.24
CA ASN A 108 -9.74 -4.82 7.63
C ASN A 108 -9.21 -6.28 7.59
N ILE A 109 -10.07 -7.26 7.43
CA ILE A 109 -9.67 -8.66 7.20
C ILE A 109 -9.08 -8.81 5.79
N LYS A 110 -9.61 -8.10 4.79
CA LYS A 110 -9.16 -8.17 3.40
C LYS A 110 -7.65 -7.86 3.26
N PRO A 111 -7.12 -6.72 3.74
CA PRO A 111 -5.67 -6.45 3.66
C PRO A 111 -4.84 -7.43 4.50
N ARG A 112 -5.36 -8.01 5.58
CA ARG A 112 -4.66 -9.04 6.36
C ARG A 112 -4.54 -10.36 5.61
N LEU A 113 -5.58 -10.78 4.90
CA LEU A 113 -5.51 -11.95 4.01
C LEU A 113 -4.51 -11.73 2.87
N ARG A 114 -4.49 -10.52 2.29
CA ARG A 114 -3.50 -10.16 1.27
C ARG A 114 -2.08 -10.23 1.83
N MET A 115 -1.82 -9.64 2.99
CA MET A 115 -0.53 -9.68 3.67
C MET A 115 -0.07 -11.13 3.92
N THR A 116 -0.93 -11.97 4.49
CA THR A 116 -0.62 -13.38 4.74
C THR A 116 -0.24 -14.11 3.44
N THR A 117 -0.97 -13.83 2.35
CA THR A 117 -0.66 -14.41 1.03
C THR A 117 0.71 -13.96 0.53
N LEU A 118 1.06 -12.67 0.66
CA LEU A 118 2.36 -12.14 0.27
C LEU A 118 3.50 -12.80 1.05
N TYR A 119 3.37 -12.92 2.37
CA TYR A 119 4.40 -13.55 3.23
C TYR A 119 4.55 -15.05 2.98
N TYR A 120 3.48 -15.75 2.56
CA TYR A 120 3.62 -17.13 2.10
C TYR A 120 4.59 -17.25 0.92
N PHE A 121 4.46 -16.38 -0.09
CA PHE A 121 5.36 -16.39 -1.24
C PHE A 121 6.75 -15.83 -0.90
N ALA A 122 6.84 -14.84 -0.05
CA ALA A 122 8.10 -14.30 0.45
C ALA A 122 8.95 -15.42 1.08
N ASN A 123 8.36 -16.17 2.02
CA ASN A 123 9.03 -17.28 2.68
C ASN A 123 9.41 -18.40 1.70
N LYS A 124 8.48 -18.76 0.79
CA LYS A 124 8.71 -19.81 -0.20
C LYS A 124 9.88 -19.52 -1.14
N LEU A 125 10.07 -18.27 -1.51
CA LEU A 125 11.06 -17.83 -2.50
C LEU A 125 12.33 -17.24 -1.86
N ASN A 126 12.34 -17.04 -0.55
CA ASN A 126 13.31 -16.22 0.16
C ASN A 126 13.37 -14.79 -0.41
N TYR A 127 12.21 -14.15 -0.48
CA TYR A 127 12.00 -12.77 -0.95
C TYR A 127 11.58 -11.88 0.20
N LEU A 128 11.79 -10.56 0.06
CA LEU A 128 11.19 -9.55 0.94
C LEU A 128 9.83 -9.08 0.41
N VAL A 129 8.91 -8.84 1.33
CA VAL A 129 7.63 -8.17 1.00
C VAL A 129 7.87 -6.67 0.87
N VAL A 130 7.58 -6.12 -0.31
CA VAL A 130 7.63 -4.68 -0.57
C VAL A 130 6.24 -4.10 -0.37
N GLY A 131 6.11 -3.24 0.63
CA GLY A 131 4.88 -2.51 0.87
C GLY A 131 4.76 -1.26 -0.01
N THR A 132 3.52 -0.85 -0.24
CA THR A 132 3.17 0.26 -1.14
C THR A 132 2.83 1.56 -0.40
N GLY A 133 2.83 1.55 0.95
CA GLY A 133 2.48 2.70 1.76
C GLY A 133 3.41 3.89 1.53
N ASN A 134 2.84 5.07 1.32
CA ASN A 134 3.55 6.33 1.18
C ASN A 134 3.51 7.16 2.47
N LYS A 135 4.33 8.21 2.56
CA LYS A 135 4.44 9.06 3.76
C LYS A 135 3.10 9.67 4.17
N SER A 136 2.30 10.13 3.22
CA SER A 136 1.02 10.78 3.52
C SER A 136 0.05 9.84 4.22
N GLU A 137 -0.04 8.59 3.74
CA GLU A 137 -0.86 7.54 4.33
C GLU A 137 -0.31 7.09 5.69
N LEU A 138 0.99 6.79 5.75
CA LEU A 138 1.65 6.32 6.97
C LEU A 138 1.51 7.31 8.11
N MET A 139 1.70 8.61 7.86
CA MET A 139 1.68 9.63 8.92
C MET A 139 0.33 9.73 9.60
N ILE A 140 -0.76 9.61 8.87
CA ILE A 140 -2.13 9.67 9.45
C ILE A 140 -2.70 8.30 9.81
N GLY A 141 -1.92 7.22 9.61
CA GLY A 141 -2.33 5.85 9.91
C GLY A 141 -3.42 5.32 8.99
N TYR A 142 -3.47 5.83 7.76
CA TYR A 142 -4.39 5.35 6.72
C TYR A 142 -3.86 4.08 6.07
N PHE A 143 -3.84 3.03 6.86
CA PHE A 143 -3.49 1.66 6.50
C PHE A 143 -3.99 0.71 7.60
N THR A 144 -4.15 -0.56 7.27
CA THR A 144 -4.49 -1.60 8.25
C THR A 144 -3.22 -2.14 8.90
N LYS A 145 -3.11 -1.98 10.23
CA LYS A 145 -2.00 -2.56 11.01
C LYS A 145 -2.01 -4.08 10.84
N TYR A 146 -0.85 -4.65 10.49
CA TYR A 146 -0.71 -6.07 10.14
C TYR A 146 -1.57 -6.52 8.96
N GLY A 147 -1.90 -5.59 8.07
CA GLY A 147 -2.49 -5.82 6.77
C GLY A 147 -1.56 -5.23 5.71
N ASP A 148 -2.01 -4.23 4.97
CA ASP A 148 -1.17 -3.47 4.03
C ASP A 148 -0.01 -2.70 4.70
N GLY A 149 -0.09 -2.45 6.02
CA GLY A 149 1.05 -1.96 6.81
C GLY A 149 2.08 -3.03 7.19
N GLY A 150 1.81 -4.31 6.89
CA GLY A 150 2.74 -5.43 7.12
C GLY A 150 3.63 -5.64 5.89
N ALA A 151 4.86 -5.14 5.94
CA ALA A 151 5.86 -5.27 4.88
C ALA A 151 7.26 -5.23 5.48
N ASP A 152 8.25 -5.74 4.74
CA ASP A 152 9.65 -5.73 5.16
C ASP A 152 10.35 -4.43 4.78
N ILE A 153 10.00 -3.86 3.61
CA ILE A 153 10.53 -2.58 3.13
C ILE A 153 9.42 -1.71 2.53
N LEU A 154 9.56 -0.40 2.68
CA LEU A 154 8.61 0.62 2.21
C LEU A 154 9.34 1.66 1.35
N PRO A 155 9.60 1.41 0.07
CA PRO A 155 10.34 2.34 -0.79
C PRO A 155 9.67 3.71 -0.95
N LEU A 156 8.35 3.78 -0.81
CA LEU A 156 7.59 5.02 -0.88
C LEU A 156 7.37 5.68 0.49
N GLY A 157 7.82 5.06 1.59
CA GLY A 157 7.50 5.46 2.96
C GLY A 157 7.91 6.89 3.35
N ASN A 158 8.87 7.48 2.66
CA ASN A 158 9.30 8.87 2.85
C ASN A 158 8.77 9.83 1.78
N LEU A 159 7.99 9.35 0.81
CA LEU A 159 7.44 10.17 -0.27
C LEU A 159 6.01 10.60 0.03
N LEU A 160 5.72 11.88 -0.15
CA LEU A 160 4.35 12.40 -0.16
C LEU A 160 3.59 11.88 -1.38
N LYS A 161 2.25 11.84 -1.31
CA LYS A 161 1.41 11.36 -2.43
C LYS A 161 1.66 12.13 -3.73
N SER A 162 1.87 13.44 -3.63
CA SER A 162 2.26 14.28 -4.77
C SER A 162 3.60 13.85 -5.39
N GLN A 163 4.59 13.53 -4.57
CA GLN A 163 5.90 13.07 -5.03
C GLN A 163 5.82 11.67 -5.68
N VAL A 164 4.96 10.79 -5.16
CA VAL A 164 4.69 9.48 -5.80
C VAL A 164 4.08 9.67 -7.19
N ARG A 165 3.17 10.64 -7.37
CA ARG A 165 2.62 10.98 -8.70
C ARG A 165 3.69 11.49 -9.67
N GLU A 166 4.61 12.33 -9.21
CA GLU A 166 5.73 12.82 -10.02
C GLU A 166 6.69 11.67 -10.41
N LEU A 167 6.98 10.80 -9.44
CA LEU A 167 7.81 9.62 -9.68
C LEU A 167 7.15 8.67 -10.70
N ALA A 168 5.84 8.46 -10.59
CA ALA A 168 5.08 7.64 -11.52
C ALA A 168 5.12 8.17 -12.96
N LYS A 169 5.01 9.51 -13.14
CA LYS A 169 5.17 10.15 -14.45
C LYS A 169 6.55 9.89 -15.04
N HIS A 170 7.59 10.02 -14.21
CA HIS A 170 8.97 9.80 -14.63
C HIS A 170 9.25 8.34 -15.01
N LEU A 171 8.63 7.40 -14.30
CA LEU A 171 8.74 5.94 -14.58
C LEU A 171 7.88 5.49 -15.77
N GLY A 172 7.12 6.38 -16.41
CA GLY A 172 6.28 6.08 -17.55
C GLY A 172 5.03 5.23 -17.23
N ILE A 173 4.54 5.34 -15.99
CA ILE A 173 3.29 4.70 -15.58
C ILE A 173 2.13 5.30 -16.38
N PRO A 174 1.17 4.48 -16.86
CA PRO A 174 0.06 4.97 -17.67
C PRO A 174 -0.75 6.06 -16.98
N LYS A 175 -1.11 7.10 -17.74
CA LYS A 175 -1.91 8.25 -17.26
C LYS A 175 -3.19 7.81 -16.55
N LYS A 176 -3.87 6.77 -17.07
CA LYS A 176 -5.07 6.18 -16.46
C LYS A 176 -4.85 5.77 -14.99
N ILE A 177 -3.68 5.19 -14.67
CA ILE A 177 -3.34 4.78 -13.29
C ILE A 177 -2.97 6.00 -12.44
N ILE A 178 -2.25 6.98 -13.02
CA ILE A 178 -1.82 8.19 -12.30
C ILE A 178 -3.02 9.07 -11.90
N GLU A 179 -4.02 9.17 -12.77
CA GLU A 179 -5.20 10.03 -12.57
C GLU A 179 -6.35 9.32 -11.84
N LYS A 180 -6.24 8.02 -11.62
CA LYS A 180 -7.24 7.25 -10.87
C LYS A 180 -7.38 7.81 -9.44
N PRO A 181 -8.61 8.08 -8.97
CA PRO A 181 -8.83 8.50 -7.60
C PRO A 181 -8.25 7.47 -6.60
N PRO A 182 -7.46 7.91 -5.61
CA PRO A 182 -6.91 7.00 -4.61
C PRO A 182 -8.03 6.31 -3.83
N SER A 183 -7.92 4.99 -3.67
CA SER A 183 -8.85 4.18 -2.91
C SER A 183 -8.14 2.95 -2.31
N ALA A 184 -8.49 2.61 -1.08
CA ALA A 184 -8.06 1.37 -0.44
C ALA A 184 -8.77 0.12 -1.03
N GLY A 185 -9.84 0.31 -1.84
CA GLY A 185 -10.55 -0.78 -2.53
C GLY A 185 -11.17 -1.81 -1.58
N LEU A 186 -11.65 -1.38 -0.41
CA LEU A 186 -12.26 -2.26 0.59
C LEU A 186 -13.77 -2.45 0.36
N TRP A 187 -14.41 -1.46 -0.27
CA TRP A 187 -15.83 -1.50 -0.68
C TRP A 187 -16.06 -0.59 -1.89
N GLU A 188 -17.19 -0.80 -2.56
CA GLU A 188 -17.56 -0.04 -3.74
C GLU A 188 -17.77 1.45 -3.42
N GLY A 189 -17.27 2.33 -4.29
CA GLY A 189 -17.39 3.79 -4.15
C GLY A 189 -16.51 4.42 -3.08
N GLN A 190 -15.62 3.65 -2.42
CA GLN A 190 -14.64 4.18 -1.49
C GLN A 190 -13.65 5.09 -2.22
N THR A 191 -13.34 6.23 -1.61
CA THR A 191 -12.17 7.06 -1.96
C THR A 191 -11.48 7.50 -0.69
N ASP A 192 -10.15 7.52 -0.72
CA ASP A 192 -9.32 7.88 0.43
C ASP A 192 -9.71 9.24 1.00
N GLU A 193 -9.81 10.27 0.16
CA GLU A 193 -10.09 11.64 0.60
C GLU A 193 -11.47 11.80 1.26
N LYS A 194 -12.48 11.04 0.80
CA LYS A 194 -13.80 11.03 1.46
C LYS A 194 -13.72 10.39 2.85
N GLU A 195 -12.99 9.30 2.99
CA GLU A 195 -12.86 8.58 4.26
C GLU A 195 -11.96 9.33 5.24
N ILE A 196 -10.83 9.85 4.77
CA ILE A 196 -9.91 10.67 5.57
C ILE A 196 -10.59 11.99 5.94
N GLY A 197 -11.40 12.55 5.03
CA GLY A 197 -12.04 13.86 5.12
C GLY A 197 -11.04 15.02 5.08
N ILE A 198 -9.94 14.83 4.35
CA ILE A 198 -8.85 15.78 4.08
C ILE A 198 -8.32 15.41 2.69
N SER A 199 -8.06 16.40 1.83
CA SER A 199 -7.43 16.11 0.54
C SER A 199 -5.94 15.80 0.69
N TYR A 200 -5.39 15.00 -0.23
CA TYR A 200 -3.94 14.75 -0.26
C TYR A 200 -3.14 16.04 -0.47
N GLU A 201 -3.68 17.03 -1.18
CA GLU A 201 -3.03 18.34 -1.33
C GLU A 201 -2.86 19.05 0.01
N GLN A 202 -3.92 19.10 0.83
CA GLN A 202 -3.86 19.69 2.18
C GLN A 202 -2.93 18.89 3.09
N LEU A 203 -3.02 17.56 3.06
CA LEU A 203 -2.19 16.68 3.87
C LEU A 203 -0.71 16.84 3.52
N ASP A 204 -0.36 16.79 2.24
CA ASP A 204 1.02 16.91 1.75
C ASP A 204 1.59 18.30 2.08
N LYS A 205 0.79 19.37 1.93
CA LYS A 205 1.19 20.72 2.33
C LYS A 205 1.51 20.77 3.82
N TYR A 206 0.61 20.24 4.67
CA TYR A 206 0.84 20.20 6.12
C TYR A 206 2.09 19.40 6.48
N LEU A 207 2.28 18.21 5.91
CA LEU A 207 3.44 17.37 6.19
C LEU A 207 4.78 17.97 5.73
N ARG A 208 4.73 18.91 4.77
CA ARG A 208 5.89 19.63 4.25
C ARG A 208 6.24 20.88 5.06
N THR A 209 5.23 21.64 5.48
CA THR A 209 5.38 22.98 6.04
C THR A 209 5.04 23.09 7.52
N GLY A 210 4.36 22.10 8.07
CA GLY A 210 3.82 22.12 9.44
C GLY A 210 2.58 22.99 9.62
N LYS A 211 2.10 23.68 8.58
CA LYS A 211 1.00 24.65 8.65
C LYS A 211 0.10 24.62 7.42
N LEU A 212 -1.20 24.96 7.67
CA LEU A 212 -2.19 25.29 6.64
C LEU A 212 -2.85 26.62 7.03
N ASN A 213 -3.60 27.23 6.10
CA ASN A 213 -4.46 28.38 6.41
C ASN A 213 -5.84 27.92 6.91
N ASN A 214 -5.90 26.81 7.65
CA ASN A 214 -7.14 26.22 8.16
C ASN A 214 -6.85 25.40 9.43
N GLU A 215 -7.07 26.02 10.59
CA GLU A 215 -6.81 25.39 11.88
C GLU A 215 -7.65 24.11 12.13
N ILE A 216 -8.86 24.03 11.59
CA ILE A 216 -9.74 22.88 11.76
C ILE A 216 -9.09 21.66 11.08
N ILE A 217 -8.59 21.83 9.85
CA ILE A 217 -7.92 20.78 9.10
C ILE A 217 -6.59 20.40 9.78
N GLU A 218 -5.82 21.38 10.26
CA GLU A 218 -4.58 21.11 11.01
C GLU A 218 -4.83 20.25 12.24
N LYS A 219 -5.80 20.64 13.10
CA LYS A 219 -6.20 19.86 14.29
C LYS A 219 -6.65 18.45 13.92
N LYS A 220 -7.37 18.28 12.82
CA LYS A 220 -7.80 16.98 12.30
C LYS A 220 -6.62 16.12 11.89
N ILE A 221 -5.63 16.67 11.17
CA ILE A 221 -4.41 15.96 10.78
C ILE A 221 -3.62 15.54 12.01
N GLN A 222 -3.37 16.47 12.95
CA GLN A 222 -2.65 16.19 14.20
C GLN A 222 -3.32 15.09 15.01
N SER A 223 -4.65 15.15 15.16
CA SER A 223 -5.42 14.11 15.86
C SER A 223 -5.23 12.73 15.21
N LYS A 224 -5.26 12.65 13.86
CA LYS A 224 -5.02 11.39 13.14
C LYS A 224 -3.60 10.89 13.35
N ILE A 225 -2.59 11.76 13.25
CA ILE A 225 -1.18 11.42 13.50
C ILE A 225 -0.99 10.84 14.90
N THR A 226 -1.52 11.50 15.92
CA THR A 226 -1.38 11.08 17.32
C THR A 226 -2.11 9.76 17.58
N LYS A 227 -3.38 9.65 17.18
CA LYS A 227 -4.19 8.44 17.39
C LYS A 227 -3.63 7.21 16.69
N SER A 228 -2.95 7.39 15.57
CA SER A 228 -2.38 6.30 14.78
C SER A 228 -0.91 6.00 15.08
N ALA A 229 -0.29 6.69 16.03
CA ALA A 229 1.14 6.53 16.35
C ALA A 229 1.51 5.06 16.61
N HIS A 230 0.67 4.35 17.36
CA HIS A 230 0.85 2.92 17.65
C HIS A 230 0.89 1.99 16.42
N LYS A 231 0.45 2.46 15.25
CA LYS A 231 0.52 1.67 14.01
C LYS A 231 1.89 1.69 13.36
N ARG A 232 2.73 2.69 13.68
CA ARG A 232 4.03 2.96 13.03
C ARG A 232 5.23 2.46 13.82
N VAL A 233 4.99 1.88 14.97
CA VAL A 233 6.04 1.36 15.86
C VAL A 233 5.82 -0.12 16.12
N THR A 234 6.89 -0.82 16.50
CA THR A 234 6.77 -2.17 17.07
C THR A 234 5.95 -2.12 18.36
N PRO A 235 5.34 -3.24 18.79
CA PRO A 235 4.66 -3.27 20.08
C PRO A 235 5.54 -2.71 21.19
N GLU A 236 4.99 -1.75 21.93
CA GLU A 236 5.70 -1.15 23.06
C GLU A 236 5.99 -2.18 24.13
N LYS A 237 7.11 -2.02 24.81
CA LYS A 237 7.54 -2.86 25.92
C LYS A 237 7.61 -2.00 27.18
N PRO A 238 7.32 -2.56 28.39
CA PRO A 238 7.53 -1.85 29.64
C PRO A 238 8.99 -1.38 29.75
N PRO A 239 9.25 -0.22 30.36
CA PRO A 239 10.61 0.34 30.48
C PRO A 239 11.45 -0.34 31.58
N PHE A 240 10.96 -1.42 32.17
CA PHE A 240 11.60 -2.19 33.25
C PHE A 240 11.56 -3.70 32.95
#